data_74611a1ae09b4f5e880c76209d883d89
#
_entry.id   74611a1ae09b4f5e880c76209d883d89
#
_cell.length_a   1.000
_cell.length_b   1.000
_cell.length_c   1.000
_cell.angle_alpha   90.00
_cell.angle_beta   90.00
_cell.angle_gamma   90.00
#
_symmetry.space_group_name_H-M   'P 1'
#
loop_
_entity.id
_entity.type
_entity.pdbx_description
1 polymer ?
#
loop_
_entity_poly.entity_id
_entity_poly.type
_entity_poly.pdbx_seq_one_letter_code
_entity_poly.pdbx_strand_id
1 'polypeptide(L)'
;MGKKQLTLLFGGDISVGEDSSKYFQSVNTILDNADVRIAQLEEPYVSEVTDFAGINRTTQVLAPMVGKMDILTLAGNHFYDFGDRGVKDTIDWCNSNGIVCCGGGMNLEEAEKPGFFEKDGVKFGVLAYNAQGPKTSFADVDKAGTSYVNFVRAYIPLNQIDQKRTRLENDVWELKKPVHLDEDFMAYNFIDEESYKRVAEQIAETKKQCDILLVYFHKGYVHKTVTLAPYESLLSRMAIDCGADAVMASHSHVLHGIEMYKGKAIYHGLNNFVMWVPQLSPNFKGKVFDTKDSHNEEWIKKRVERFGFVPDPDYPTYPFHPESVYCIVAKLIIEDKKIVSYRYIPMLVEKDGIPYVHGNNEKGREVFDYVERITREANLNAQFKWEGDEVVIY
;
A
#
# COMPACT_ATOMS: atom_id res chain seq x y z
N MET A 1 -18.93 -10.33 -33.02
CA MET A 1 -17.71 -9.68 -32.48
C MET A 1 -17.43 -10.35 -31.14
N GLY A 2 -16.24 -10.93 -30.96
CA GLY A 2 -15.86 -11.51 -29.66
C GLY A 2 -15.91 -10.41 -28.59
N LYS A 3 -16.34 -10.77 -27.37
CA LYS A 3 -16.26 -9.87 -26.23
C LYS A 3 -14.81 -9.43 -26.04
N LYS A 4 -14.56 -8.13 -25.97
CA LYS A 4 -13.22 -7.62 -25.71
C LYS A 4 -12.94 -7.73 -24.21
N GLN A 5 -11.99 -8.57 -23.85
CA GLN A 5 -11.52 -8.73 -22.49
C GLN A 5 -10.38 -7.73 -22.25
N LEU A 6 -10.40 -7.04 -21.11
CA LEU A 6 -9.29 -6.19 -20.65
C LEU A 6 -8.65 -6.81 -19.41
N THR A 7 -7.35 -6.63 -19.31
CA THR A 7 -6.53 -7.02 -18.16
C THR A 7 -6.05 -5.78 -17.44
N LEU A 8 -6.35 -5.68 -16.13
CA LEU A 8 -5.82 -4.66 -15.25
C LEU A 8 -4.86 -5.28 -14.24
N LEU A 9 -3.70 -4.66 -14.08
CA LEU A 9 -2.75 -4.97 -13.01
C LEU A 9 -2.71 -3.86 -11.97
N PHE A 10 -2.63 -4.26 -10.69
CA PHE A 10 -2.40 -3.35 -9.58
C PHE A 10 -1.23 -3.87 -8.74
N GLY A 11 -0.10 -3.14 -8.77
CA GLY A 11 1.07 -3.41 -7.95
C GLY A 11 0.98 -2.75 -6.57
N GLY A 12 1.77 -3.26 -5.63
CA GLY A 12 1.96 -2.64 -4.32
C GLY A 12 2.86 -1.40 -4.36
N ASP A 13 3.66 -1.21 -3.32
CA ASP A 13 4.49 -0.03 -3.15
C ASP A 13 5.67 0.01 -4.13
N ILE A 14 5.90 1.19 -4.71
CA ILE A 14 7.07 1.52 -5.52
C ILE A 14 7.89 2.57 -4.77
N SER A 15 9.18 2.28 -4.59
CA SER A 15 10.21 3.23 -4.20
C SER A 15 11.49 2.88 -4.96
N VAL A 16 11.98 3.79 -5.78
CA VAL A 16 13.13 3.55 -6.66
C VAL A 16 14.17 4.66 -6.53
N GLY A 17 15.38 4.35 -6.88
CA GLY A 17 16.50 5.26 -6.88
C GLY A 17 17.46 4.93 -8.01
N GLU A 18 18.75 4.85 -7.70
CA GLU A 18 19.76 4.51 -8.70
C GLU A 18 19.47 3.17 -9.38
N ASP A 19 19.83 3.07 -10.66
CA ASP A 19 19.63 1.86 -11.48
C ASP A 19 18.16 1.36 -11.53
N SER A 20 17.18 2.25 -11.42
CA SER A 20 15.76 1.91 -11.39
C SER A 20 15.31 0.98 -12.54
N SER A 21 15.88 1.14 -13.72
CA SER A 21 15.61 0.27 -14.90
C SER A 21 15.87 -1.20 -14.63
N LYS A 22 16.88 -1.52 -13.81
CA LYS A 22 17.22 -2.89 -13.43
C LYS A 22 16.07 -3.54 -12.65
N TYR A 23 15.45 -2.79 -11.73
CA TYR A 23 14.38 -3.31 -10.87
C TYR A 23 13.05 -3.48 -11.61
N PHE A 24 12.82 -2.73 -12.69
CA PHE A 24 11.64 -2.91 -13.54
C PHE A 24 11.78 -4.03 -14.57
N GLN A 25 13.01 -4.45 -14.90
CA GLN A 25 13.27 -5.38 -16.00
C GLN A 25 12.46 -6.67 -15.90
N SER A 26 12.37 -7.27 -14.71
CA SER A 26 11.68 -8.53 -14.48
C SER A 26 10.15 -8.42 -14.58
N VAL A 27 9.58 -7.27 -14.18
CA VAL A 27 8.13 -7.04 -14.18
C VAL A 27 7.62 -6.46 -15.51
N ASN A 28 8.51 -6.01 -16.40
CA ASN A 28 8.12 -5.44 -17.68
C ASN A 28 7.26 -6.40 -18.51
N THR A 29 7.55 -7.72 -18.48
CA THR A 29 6.78 -8.70 -19.25
C THR A 29 5.30 -8.71 -18.88
N ILE A 30 4.97 -8.65 -17.58
CA ILE A 30 3.56 -8.60 -17.16
C ILE A 30 2.93 -7.24 -17.45
N LEU A 31 3.69 -6.15 -17.29
CA LEU A 31 3.22 -4.80 -17.59
C LEU A 31 2.93 -4.62 -19.09
N ASP A 32 3.75 -5.17 -19.96
CA ASP A 32 3.56 -5.09 -21.42
C ASP A 32 2.34 -5.87 -21.92
N ASN A 33 1.92 -6.88 -21.15
CA ASN A 33 0.76 -7.71 -21.49
C ASN A 33 -0.54 -7.24 -20.80
N ALA A 34 -0.52 -6.12 -20.08
CA ALA A 34 -1.68 -5.55 -19.42
C ALA A 34 -2.25 -4.35 -20.19
N ASP A 35 -3.57 -4.19 -20.16
CA ASP A 35 -4.27 -3.07 -20.79
C ASP A 35 -4.31 -1.83 -19.88
N VAL A 36 -4.35 -2.04 -18.55
CA VAL A 36 -4.34 -0.98 -17.53
C VAL A 36 -3.39 -1.36 -16.40
N ARG A 37 -2.50 -0.45 -16.01
CA ARG A 37 -1.42 -0.69 -15.05
C ARG A 37 -1.42 0.39 -13.97
N ILE A 38 -1.59 -0.05 -12.72
CA ILE A 38 -1.70 0.82 -11.55
C ILE A 38 -0.70 0.34 -10.50
N ALA A 39 -0.11 1.27 -9.74
CA ALA A 39 0.68 0.95 -8.56
C ALA A 39 0.70 2.14 -7.59
N GLN A 40 1.16 1.89 -6.36
CA GLN A 40 1.39 2.92 -5.36
C GLN A 40 2.81 3.47 -5.46
N LEU A 41 2.96 4.77 -5.72
CA LEU A 41 4.23 5.46 -5.56
C LEU A 41 4.31 6.01 -4.14
N GLU A 42 5.10 5.36 -3.29
CA GLU A 42 5.08 5.59 -1.85
C GLU A 42 5.79 6.88 -1.44
N GLU A 43 6.89 7.21 -2.13
CA GLU A 43 7.75 8.36 -1.82
C GLU A 43 7.61 9.46 -2.86
N PRO A 44 7.86 10.73 -2.47
CA PRO A 44 7.91 11.84 -3.43
C PRO A 44 9.28 11.87 -4.13
N TYR A 45 9.31 12.53 -5.27
CA TYR A 45 10.53 12.76 -6.06
C TYR A 45 10.65 14.25 -6.39
N VAL A 46 11.88 14.73 -6.54
CA VAL A 46 12.17 16.13 -6.82
C VAL A 46 12.82 16.29 -8.20
N SER A 47 12.62 17.43 -8.84
CA SER A 47 13.17 17.71 -10.19
C SER A 47 14.69 17.89 -10.17
N GLU A 48 15.27 18.30 -9.03
CA GLU A 48 16.70 18.56 -8.87
C GLU A 48 17.23 17.86 -7.62
N VAL A 49 18.50 17.46 -7.66
CA VAL A 49 19.20 16.86 -6.51
C VAL A 49 19.11 17.79 -5.30
N THR A 50 18.62 17.27 -4.21
CA THR A 50 18.67 17.90 -2.89
C THR A 50 19.66 17.14 -2.02
N ASP A 51 20.22 17.79 -1.01
CA ASP A 51 21.14 17.18 -0.03
C ASP A 51 20.47 16.09 0.85
N PHE A 52 19.36 15.55 0.39
CA PHE A 52 18.65 14.50 1.10
C PHE A 52 19.44 13.19 1.03
N ALA A 53 20.05 12.86 2.12
CA ALA A 53 20.43 11.52 2.56
C ALA A 53 21.29 10.67 1.63
N GLY A 54 21.98 11.24 0.66
CA GLY A 54 22.89 10.48 -0.22
C GLY A 54 22.19 9.46 -1.13
N ILE A 55 20.89 9.59 -1.34
CA ILE A 55 20.07 8.74 -2.22
C ILE A 55 19.51 9.60 -3.34
N ASN A 56 19.61 9.10 -4.57
CA ASN A 56 19.02 9.80 -5.71
C ASN A 56 17.50 9.59 -5.71
N ARG A 57 16.74 10.62 -5.35
CA ARG A 57 15.28 10.71 -5.41
C ARG A 57 14.84 11.80 -6.40
N THR A 58 15.56 11.93 -7.50
CA THR A 58 15.12 12.81 -8.58
C THR A 58 14.08 12.14 -9.45
N THR A 59 13.20 12.93 -10.09
CA THR A 59 12.20 12.43 -11.02
C THR A 59 12.79 11.66 -12.21
N GLN A 60 14.09 11.81 -12.49
CA GLN A 60 14.78 11.06 -13.53
C GLN A 60 14.80 9.55 -13.28
N VAL A 61 14.86 9.11 -12.02
CA VAL A 61 14.85 7.67 -11.69
C VAL A 61 13.50 7.02 -11.95
N LEU A 62 12.45 7.80 -12.17
CA LEU A 62 11.10 7.32 -12.51
C LEU A 62 10.94 6.97 -14.00
N ALA A 63 11.94 7.27 -14.85
CA ALA A 63 11.88 7.06 -16.29
C ALA A 63 11.40 5.65 -16.71
N PRO A 64 11.76 4.54 -16.03
CA PRO A 64 11.26 3.21 -16.38
C PRO A 64 9.74 3.03 -16.31
N MET A 65 9.03 3.92 -15.60
CA MET A 65 7.57 3.87 -15.49
C MET A 65 6.85 4.50 -16.69
N VAL A 66 7.56 5.29 -17.50
CA VAL A 66 6.96 5.95 -18.67
C VAL A 66 6.51 4.91 -19.70
N GLY A 67 5.21 4.94 -20.04
CA GLY A 67 4.60 3.94 -20.92
C GLY A 67 4.39 2.56 -20.26
N LYS A 68 4.76 2.39 -18.99
CA LYS A 68 4.57 1.18 -18.19
C LYS A 68 3.54 1.33 -17.09
N MET A 69 3.22 2.56 -16.68
CA MET A 69 2.17 2.88 -15.72
C MET A 69 1.14 3.81 -16.36
N ASP A 70 -0.12 3.55 -16.12
CA ASP A 70 -1.24 4.38 -16.57
C ASP A 70 -1.74 5.25 -15.41
N ILE A 71 -1.74 4.71 -14.19
CA ILE A 71 -2.17 5.41 -12.98
C ILE A 71 -1.17 5.14 -11.85
N LEU A 72 -0.81 6.18 -11.10
CA LEU A 72 -0.06 6.08 -9.84
C LEU A 72 -0.91 6.63 -8.69
N THR A 73 -1.10 5.81 -7.65
CA THR A 73 -1.64 6.30 -6.38
C THR A 73 -0.51 6.91 -5.55
N LEU A 74 -0.78 8.05 -4.89
CA LEU A 74 0.23 8.86 -4.19
C LEU A 74 -0.05 8.98 -2.69
N ALA A 75 -1.00 8.21 -2.17
CA ALA A 75 -1.45 8.31 -0.79
C ALA A 75 -0.54 7.56 0.21
N GLY A 76 0.77 7.58 -0.01
CA GLY A 76 1.77 6.98 0.89
C GLY A 76 2.05 7.83 2.13
N ASN A 77 2.44 7.20 3.23
CA ASN A 77 2.84 7.90 4.45
C ASN A 77 4.13 8.72 4.26
N HIS A 78 4.96 8.37 3.30
CA HIS A 78 6.20 9.06 2.93
C HIS A 78 6.01 10.16 1.88
N PHE A 79 4.83 10.29 1.27
CA PHE A 79 4.63 11.16 0.12
C PHE A 79 4.87 12.67 0.40
N TYR A 80 5.03 13.07 1.65
CA TYR A 80 5.35 14.45 2.05
C TYR A 80 6.79 14.61 2.60
N ASP A 81 7.65 13.60 2.48
CA ASP A 81 9.02 13.64 3.06
C ASP A 81 9.89 14.76 2.48
N PHE A 82 9.60 15.25 1.29
CA PHE A 82 10.25 16.40 0.66
C PHE A 82 9.38 17.67 0.65
N GLY A 83 8.34 17.71 1.50
CA GLY A 83 7.42 18.85 1.62
C GLY A 83 6.67 19.13 0.33
N ASP A 84 6.14 20.35 0.22
CA ASP A 84 5.33 20.79 -0.94
C ASP A 84 6.08 20.63 -2.27
N ARG A 85 7.40 20.82 -2.29
CA ARG A 85 8.20 20.66 -3.49
C ARG A 85 8.17 19.21 -4.00
N GLY A 86 8.37 18.23 -3.12
CA GLY A 86 8.33 16.82 -3.50
C GLY A 86 6.96 16.41 -4.06
N VAL A 87 5.89 16.83 -3.41
CA VAL A 87 4.52 16.61 -3.89
C VAL A 87 4.32 17.21 -5.28
N LYS A 88 4.68 18.49 -5.44
CA LYS A 88 4.53 19.22 -6.70
C LYS A 88 5.33 18.57 -7.84
N ASP A 89 6.63 18.37 -7.62
CA ASP A 89 7.54 17.87 -8.66
C ASP A 89 7.13 16.46 -9.12
N THR A 90 6.64 15.62 -8.19
CA THR A 90 6.14 14.27 -8.52
C THR A 90 4.87 14.34 -9.35
N ILE A 91 3.91 15.17 -8.99
CA ILE A 91 2.66 15.35 -9.74
C ILE A 91 2.95 15.93 -11.12
N ASP A 92 3.81 16.93 -11.21
CA ASP A 92 4.21 17.55 -12.50
C ASP A 92 4.90 16.52 -13.40
N TRP A 93 5.73 15.66 -12.83
CA TRP A 93 6.36 14.57 -13.58
C TRP A 93 5.32 13.58 -14.12
N CYS A 94 4.38 13.13 -13.30
CA CYS A 94 3.29 12.23 -13.73
C CYS A 94 2.52 12.85 -14.90
N ASN A 95 2.06 14.09 -14.73
CA ASN A 95 1.29 14.81 -15.73
C ASN A 95 2.08 14.99 -17.06
N SER A 96 3.37 15.31 -16.96
CA SER A 96 4.25 15.50 -18.13
C SER A 96 4.50 14.21 -18.91
N ASN A 97 4.32 13.05 -18.26
CA ASN A 97 4.52 11.74 -18.87
C ASN A 97 3.20 11.01 -19.18
N GLY A 98 2.06 11.69 -19.07
CA GLY A 98 0.73 11.13 -19.38
C GLY A 98 0.28 10.07 -18.37
N ILE A 99 0.81 10.08 -17.16
CA ILE A 99 0.43 9.17 -16.08
C ILE A 99 -0.60 9.90 -15.20
N VAL A 100 -1.77 9.30 -15.04
CA VAL A 100 -2.79 9.81 -14.11
C VAL A 100 -2.31 9.58 -12.68
N CYS A 101 -2.47 10.57 -11.81
CA CYS A 101 -2.18 10.38 -10.39
C CYS A 101 -3.37 10.80 -9.51
N CYS A 102 -3.50 10.17 -8.34
CA CYS A 102 -4.54 10.46 -7.36
C CYS A 102 -4.04 10.15 -5.94
N GLY A 103 -4.70 10.72 -4.94
CA GLY A 103 -4.35 10.50 -3.54
C GLY A 103 -3.29 11.46 -3.01
N GLY A 104 -2.74 12.34 -3.84
CA GLY A 104 -1.83 13.43 -3.48
C GLY A 104 -2.20 14.72 -4.20
N GLY A 105 -1.93 15.88 -3.62
CA GLY A 105 -2.27 17.19 -4.18
C GLY A 105 -1.61 18.33 -3.45
N MET A 106 -1.69 19.54 -4.03
CA MET A 106 -1.16 20.76 -3.42
C MET A 106 -2.08 21.31 -2.31
N ASN A 107 -3.27 20.74 -2.18
CA ASN A 107 -4.22 20.95 -1.10
C ASN A 107 -5.15 19.72 -1.00
N LEU A 108 -6.04 19.70 0.00
CA LEU A 108 -6.92 18.57 0.24
C LEU A 108 -7.89 18.33 -0.93
N GLU A 109 -8.44 19.39 -1.52
CA GLU A 109 -9.35 19.27 -2.66
C GLU A 109 -8.68 18.57 -3.85
N GLU A 110 -7.43 18.89 -4.13
CA GLU A 110 -6.63 18.23 -5.17
C GLU A 110 -6.28 16.80 -4.81
N ALA A 111 -5.84 16.56 -3.57
CA ALA A 111 -5.46 15.23 -3.08
C ALA A 111 -6.63 14.23 -3.11
N GLU A 112 -7.85 14.72 -2.97
CA GLU A 112 -9.07 13.91 -2.98
C GLU A 112 -9.64 13.69 -4.38
N LYS A 113 -9.13 14.35 -5.43
CA LYS A 113 -9.61 14.11 -6.79
C LYS A 113 -9.39 12.66 -7.22
N PRO A 114 -10.44 11.98 -7.74
CA PRO A 114 -10.27 10.64 -8.29
C PRO A 114 -9.41 10.69 -9.55
N GLY A 115 -8.55 9.68 -9.72
CA GLY A 115 -7.88 9.42 -10.98
C GLY A 115 -8.83 8.71 -11.94
N PHE A 116 -9.08 9.28 -13.11
CA PHE A 116 -9.86 8.63 -14.16
C PHE A 116 -8.98 8.27 -15.34
N PHE A 117 -9.17 7.05 -15.83
CA PHE A 117 -8.52 6.52 -17.03
C PHE A 117 -9.54 5.78 -17.89
N GLU A 118 -9.45 5.91 -19.20
CA GLU A 118 -10.32 5.19 -20.12
C GLU A 118 -9.53 4.29 -21.06
N LYS A 119 -9.97 3.04 -21.17
CA LYS A 119 -9.41 2.05 -22.09
C LYS A 119 -10.51 1.29 -22.76
N ASP A 120 -10.53 1.35 -24.11
CA ASP A 120 -11.48 0.59 -24.92
C ASP A 120 -12.96 0.78 -24.54
N GLY A 121 -13.32 1.99 -24.15
CA GLY A 121 -14.69 2.36 -23.76
C GLY A 121 -15.08 1.94 -22.35
N VAL A 122 -14.14 1.42 -21.55
CA VAL A 122 -14.30 1.18 -20.11
C VAL A 122 -13.66 2.35 -19.35
N LYS A 123 -14.42 3.03 -18.52
CA LYS A 123 -13.93 4.11 -17.66
C LYS A 123 -13.61 3.58 -16.26
N PHE A 124 -12.34 3.67 -15.90
CA PHE A 124 -11.81 3.33 -14.58
C PHE A 124 -11.75 4.57 -13.71
N GLY A 125 -12.16 4.44 -12.44
CA GLY A 125 -11.94 5.41 -11.39
C GLY A 125 -11.05 4.80 -10.32
N VAL A 126 -10.11 5.58 -9.79
CA VAL A 126 -9.23 5.19 -8.68
C VAL A 126 -9.28 6.27 -7.62
N LEU A 127 -9.52 5.86 -6.38
CA LEU A 127 -9.37 6.69 -5.19
C LEU A 127 -8.27 6.08 -4.31
N ALA A 128 -7.48 6.93 -3.68
CA ALA A 128 -6.40 6.48 -2.80
C ALA A 128 -6.37 7.30 -1.51
N TYR A 129 -6.14 6.64 -0.37
CA TYR A 129 -6.14 7.28 0.95
C TYR A 129 -5.00 6.78 1.82
N ASN A 130 -4.32 7.72 2.48
CA ASN A 130 -3.37 7.43 3.55
C ASN A 130 -4.14 7.17 4.85
N ALA A 131 -4.14 5.94 5.31
CA ALA A 131 -4.76 5.50 6.56
C ALA A 131 -3.72 5.17 7.64
N GLN A 132 -2.52 5.78 7.56
CA GLN A 132 -1.39 5.52 8.46
C GLN A 132 -0.86 6.79 9.14
N GLY A 133 -0.88 7.90 8.44
CA GLY A 133 -0.20 9.11 8.87
C GLY A 133 1.26 9.13 8.37
N PRO A 134 2.15 9.91 9.00
CA PRO A 134 1.84 10.88 10.06
C PRO A 134 0.91 12.00 9.57
N LYS A 135 0.26 12.71 10.49
CA LYS A 135 -0.63 13.84 10.12
C LYS A 135 0.11 14.96 9.36
N THR A 136 1.42 15.03 9.48
CA THR A 136 2.26 15.95 8.69
C THR A 136 2.25 15.64 7.19
N SER A 137 1.96 14.40 6.78
CA SER A 137 1.81 14.02 5.37
C SER A 137 0.40 14.29 4.81
N PHE A 138 -0.58 14.59 5.66
CA PHE A 138 -1.95 14.87 5.21
C PHE A 138 -2.04 16.25 4.56
N ALA A 139 -2.77 16.33 3.46
CA ALA A 139 -3.12 17.60 2.84
C ALA A 139 -4.12 18.38 3.72
N ASP A 140 -4.12 19.71 3.58
CA ASP A 140 -5.09 20.60 4.20
C ASP A 140 -5.55 21.64 3.19
N VAL A 141 -6.36 22.60 3.57
CA VAL A 141 -6.92 23.63 2.68
C VAL A 141 -5.82 24.38 1.93
N ASP A 142 -4.70 24.67 2.58
CA ASP A 142 -3.57 25.45 2.04
C ASP A 142 -2.23 24.71 2.15
N LYS A 143 -2.24 23.38 2.32
CA LYS A 143 -1.06 22.56 2.49
C LYS A 143 -1.09 21.35 1.57
N ALA A 144 0.02 21.13 0.86
CA ALA A 144 0.22 19.93 0.06
C ALA A 144 0.32 18.67 0.93
N GLY A 145 -0.02 17.53 0.32
CA GLY A 145 0.07 16.25 1.00
C GLY A 145 -0.85 15.19 0.39
N THR A 146 -1.22 14.22 1.19
CA THR A 146 -2.07 13.08 0.78
C THR A 146 -3.52 13.28 1.16
N SER A 147 -4.45 12.71 0.40
CA SER A 147 -5.79 12.38 0.90
C SER A 147 -5.66 11.35 2.04
N TYR A 148 -6.58 11.34 2.99
CA TYR A 148 -6.36 10.56 4.20
C TYR A 148 -7.65 10.05 4.84
N VAL A 149 -7.47 9.02 5.67
CA VAL A 149 -8.43 8.60 6.70
C VAL A 149 -7.84 9.00 8.04
N ASN A 150 -8.56 9.84 8.80
CA ASN A 150 -8.13 10.23 10.14
C ASN A 150 -8.58 9.19 11.18
N PHE A 151 -7.79 9.09 12.26
CA PHE A 151 -8.03 8.16 13.36
C PHE A 151 -8.00 8.88 14.71
N VAL A 152 -8.88 8.45 15.58
CA VAL A 152 -8.83 8.75 17.02
C VAL A 152 -8.10 7.60 17.70
N ARG A 153 -7.04 7.90 18.43
CA ARG A 153 -6.30 6.90 19.21
C ARG A 153 -6.72 6.93 20.67
N ALA A 154 -7.22 5.81 21.16
CA ALA A 154 -7.49 5.59 22.57
C ALA A 154 -6.38 4.72 23.21
N TYR A 155 -6.00 5.05 24.44
CA TYR A 155 -5.06 4.28 25.24
C TYR A 155 -5.82 3.63 26.38
N ILE A 156 -5.84 2.31 26.43
CA ILE A 156 -6.54 1.52 27.44
C ILE A 156 -5.48 0.85 28.32
N PRO A 157 -5.47 1.10 29.65
CA PRO A 157 -4.54 0.47 30.57
C PRO A 157 -4.68 -1.06 30.56
N LEU A 158 -3.55 -1.78 30.46
CA LEU A 158 -3.54 -3.25 30.40
C LEU A 158 -4.15 -3.90 31.64
N ASN A 159 -3.99 -3.30 32.82
CA ASN A 159 -4.61 -3.78 34.05
C ASN A 159 -6.15 -3.79 34.02
N GLN A 160 -6.77 -3.06 33.11
CA GLN A 160 -8.23 -3.06 32.89
C GLN A 160 -8.68 -4.07 31.84
N ILE A 161 -7.77 -4.49 30.95
CA ILE A 161 -8.05 -5.48 29.91
C ILE A 161 -8.03 -6.90 30.47
N ASP A 162 -7.11 -7.20 31.40
CA ASP A 162 -6.98 -8.53 32.05
C ASP A 162 -8.10 -8.87 33.02
N GLN A 163 -8.87 -7.90 33.48
CA GLN A 163 -9.97 -8.11 34.39
C GLN A 163 -11.27 -8.56 33.72
N LYS A 164 -11.24 -9.72 33.05
CA LYS A 164 -12.38 -10.42 32.41
C LYS A 164 -12.97 -9.67 31.21
N ARG A 165 -12.71 -10.19 30.03
CA ARG A 165 -13.28 -9.75 28.73
C ARG A 165 -14.78 -9.41 28.78
N THR A 166 -15.55 -10.11 29.59
CA THR A 166 -16.97 -9.86 29.82
C THR A 166 -17.31 -8.53 30.48
N ARG A 167 -16.37 -7.88 31.18
CA ARG A 167 -16.61 -6.55 31.76
C ARG A 167 -16.31 -5.41 30.80
N LEU A 168 -15.36 -5.59 29.89
CA LEU A 168 -15.05 -4.59 28.86
C LEU A 168 -16.20 -4.37 27.87
N GLU A 169 -16.96 -5.42 27.54
CA GLU A 169 -18.14 -5.30 26.67
C GLU A 169 -19.26 -4.47 27.28
N ASN A 170 -19.37 -4.45 28.60
CA ASN A 170 -20.42 -3.73 29.32
C ASN A 170 -19.99 -2.40 29.94
N ASP A 171 -18.69 -2.20 30.18
CA ASP A 171 -18.15 -1.04 30.94
C ASP A 171 -17.21 -0.16 30.08
N VAL A 172 -17.31 -0.23 28.77
CA VAL A 172 -16.45 0.50 27.79
C VAL A 172 -16.40 2.01 28.05
N TRP A 173 -17.40 2.56 28.74
CA TRP A 173 -17.59 3.99 28.94
C TRP A 173 -17.13 4.49 30.32
N GLU A 174 -16.84 3.61 31.28
CA GLU A 174 -16.41 4.01 32.59
C GLU A 174 -14.99 3.54 32.90
N LEU A 175 -14.01 4.39 32.65
CA LEU A 175 -12.68 4.27 33.25
C LEU A 175 -12.79 4.55 34.75
N LYS A 176 -12.97 3.50 35.56
CA LYS A 176 -13.20 3.63 37.02
C LYS A 176 -11.96 4.05 37.82
N LYS A 177 -10.78 4.14 37.17
CA LYS A 177 -9.55 4.60 37.81
C LYS A 177 -8.84 5.63 36.93
N PRO A 178 -8.19 6.62 37.57
CA PRO A 178 -7.30 7.53 36.85
C PRO A 178 -6.21 6.70 36.14
N VAL A 179 -5.89 7.09 34.91
CA VAL A 179 -4.78 6.54 34.16
C VAL A 179 -3.48 7.01 34.82
N HIS A 180 -2.67 6.09 35.32
CA HIS A 180 -1.33 6.40 35.84
C HIS A 180 -0.34 6.27 34.68
N LEU A 181 0.61 7.21 34.56
CA LEU A 181 1.60 7.28 33.45
C LEU A 181 2.62 6.12 33.47
N ASP A 182 2.65 5.34 34.50
CA ASP A 182 3.54 4.20 34.74
C ASP A 182 2.89 2.85 34.40
N GLU A 183 1.65 2.84 33.93
CA GLU A 183 0.96 1.61 33.53
C GLU A 183 1.17 1.32 32.04
N ASP A 184 1.33 0.07 31.68
CA ASP A 184 1.34 -0.36 30.29
C ASP A 184 -0.04 -0.14 29.66
N PHE A 185 -0.05 0.34 28.41
CA PHE A 185 -1.26 0.65 27.67
C PHE A 185 -1.36 -0.17 26.41
N MET A 186 -2.59 -0.54 26.04
CA MET A 186 -2.91 -0.94 24.66
C MET A 186 -3.48 0.26 23.90
N ALA A 187 -2.91 0.55 22.74
CA ALA A 187 -3.40 1.60 21.86
C ALA A 187 -4.42 1.03 20.86
N TYR A 188 -5.59 1.63 20.80
CA TYR A 188 -6.60 1.35 19.79
C TYR A 188 -6.77 2.54 18.85
N ASN A 189 -6.86 2.28 17.55
CA ASN A 189 -7.18 3.28 16.54
C ASN A 189 -8.63 3.07 16.08
N PHE A 190 -9.45 4.10 16.23
CA PHE A 190 -10.81 4.15 15.69
C PHE A 190 -10.84 5.11 14.52
N ILE A 191 -11.56 4.76 13.44
CA ILE A 191 -11.74 5.71 12.35
C ILE A 191 -12.56 6.90 12.86
N ASP A 192 -12.08 8.10 12.62
CA ASP A 192 -12.79 9.33 12.90
C ASP A 192 -14.11 9.39 12.13
N GLU A 193 -15.21 9.76 12.78
CA GLU A 193 -16.55 9.69 12.19
C GLU A 193 -16.70 10.61 10.97
N GLU A 194 -16.17 11.83 11.04
CA GLU A 194 -16.23 12.80 9.93
C GLU A 194 -15.42 12.27 8.74
N SER A 195 -14.24 11.73 9.01
CA SER A 195 -13.38 11.11 7.98
C SER A 195 -14.04 9.90 7.35
N TYR A 196 -14.71 9.06 8.15
CA TYR A 196 -15.47 7.91 7.63
C TYR A 196 -16.58 8.34 6.68
N LYS A 197 -17.39 9.32 7.07
CA LYS A 197 -18.48 9.85 6.24
C LYS A 197 -17.97 10.46 4.95
N ARG A 198 -16.96 11.32 5.03
CA ARG A 198 -16.34 11.99 3.89
C ARG A 198 -15.83 10.99 2.86
N VAL A 199 -15.09 9.97 3.30
CA VAL A 199 -14.53 8.93 2.42
C VAL A 199 -15.66 8.08 1.82
N ALA A 200 -16.67 7.70 2.60
CA ALA A 200 -17.80 6.93 2.12
C ALA A 200 -18.60 7.67 1.04
N GLU A 201 -18.89 8.95 1.27
CA GLU A 201 -19.58 9.81 0.31
C GLU A 201 -18.77 10.00 -0.97
N GLN A 202 -17.47 10.23 -0.86
CA GLN A 202 -16.59 10.39 -2.02
C GLN A 202 -16.54 9.12 -2.87
N ILE A 203 -16.46 7.94 -2.26
CA ILE A 203 -16.48 6.66 -2.97
C ILE A 203 -17.81 6.51 -3.73
N ALA A 204 -18.95 6.77 -3.05
CA ALA A 204 -20.27 6.66 -3.65
C ALA A 204 -20.48 7.64 -4.83
N GLU A 205 -20.00 8.88 -4.72
CA GLU A 205 -20.08 9.87 -5.79
C GLU A 205 -19.14 9.54 -6.95
N THR A 206 -17.94 9.04 -6.67
CA THR A 206 -16.98 8.64 -7.73
C THR A 206 -17.51 7.44 -8.52
N LYS A 207 -18.15 6.46 -7.84
CA LYS A 207 -18.75 5.31 -8.52
C LYS A 207 -19.78 5.67 -9.57
N LYS A 208 -20.51 6.73 -9.37
CA LYS A 208 -21.49 7.22 -10.38
C LYS A 208 -20.84 7.72 -11.67
N GLN A 209 -19.54 7.98 -11.66
CA GLN A 209 -18.79 8.61 -12.74
C GLN A 209 -17.91 7.62 -13.53
N CYS A 210 -17.83 6.34 -13.12
CA CYS A 210 -17.01 5.34 -13.79
C CYS A 210 -17.71 3.97 -13.87
N ASP A 211 -17.24 3.13 -14.77
CA ASP A 211 -17.72 1.75 -14.91
C ASP A 211 -17.13 0.87 -13.80
N ILE A 212 -15.82 1.00 -13.55
CA ILE A 212 -15.07 0.25 -12.53
C ILE A 212 -14.39 1.24 -11.59
N LEU A 213 -14.64 1.07 -10.28
CA LEU A 213 -14.02 1.85 -9.23
C LEU A 213 -13.10 0.97 -8.38
N LEU A 214 -11.83 1.36 -8.31
CA LEU A 214 -10.85 0.78 -7.40
C LEU A 214 -10.56 1.76 -6.26
N VAL A 215 -10.51 1.25 -5.04
CA VAL A 215 -10.13 2.06 -3.87
C VAL A 215 -8.85 1.50 -3.29
N TYR A 216 -7.86 2.35 -3.13
CA TYR A 216 -6.59 2.02 -2.53
C TYR A 216 -6.48 2.63 -1.13
N PHE A 217 -6.00 1.83 -0.18
CA PHE A 217 -5.66 2.30 1.17
C PHE A 217 -4.21 1.97 1.50
N HIS A 218 -3.45 3.00 1.84
CA HIS A 218 -2.13 2.83 2.45
C HIS A 218 -2.33 2.62 3.95
N LYS A 219 -2.35 1.35 4.40
CA LYS A 219 -2.88 0.97 5.72
C LYS A 219 -2.19 -0.26 6.33
N GLY A 220 -2.40 -0.46 7.61
CA GLY A 220 -2.01 -1.69 8.33
C GLY A 220 -0.76 -1.53 9.19
N TYR A 221 -0.36 -2.60 9.83
CA TYR A 221 0.84 -2.65 10.67
C TYR A 221 2.08 -2.99 9.83
N VAL A 222 3.11 -2.15 9.92
CA VAL A 222 4.40 -2.40 9.26
C VAL A 222 5.04 -3.67 9.82
N HIS A 223 5.46 -4.57 8.92
CA HIS A 223 6.17 -5.82 9.24
C HIS A 223 5.43 -6.78 10.18
N LYS A 224 4.11 -6.68 10.28
CA LYS A 224 3.29 -7.65 10.99
C LYS A 224 2.60 -8.56 9.99
N THR A 225 3.11 -9.78 9.87
CA THR A 225 2.49 -10.81 9.04
C THR A 225 1.15 -11.24 9.64
N VAL A 226 0.19 -11.65 8.84
CA VAL A 226 -1.13 -12.20 9.25
C VAL A 226 -2.04 -11.18 9.95
N THR A 227 -1.51 -10.41 10.89
CA THR A 227 -2.33 -9.56 11.77
C THR A 227 -2.81 -8.30 11.06
N LEU A 228 -4.12 -8.18 10.89
CA LEU A 228 -4.78 -6.95 10.45
C LEU A 228 -5.06 -6.04 11.65
N ALA A 229 -4.89 -4.74 11.47
CA ALA A 229 -5.37 -3.77 12.45
C ALA A 229 -6.92 -3.78 12.49
N PRO A 230 -7.55 -3.55 13.66
CA PRO A 230 -9.01 -3.67 13.80
C PRO A 230 -9.83 -2.85 12.81
N TYR A 231 -9.30 -1.72 12.34
CA TYR A 231 -9.98 -0.83 11.40
C TYR A 231 -9.89 -1.29 9.93
N GLU A 232 -8.95 -2.17 9.59
CA GLU A 232 -8.64 -2.46 8.18
C GLU A 232 -9.79 -3.14 7.43
N SER A 233 -10.40 -4.15 8.03
CA SER A 233 -11.57 -4.82 7.42
C SER A 233 -12.78 -3.91 7.38
N LEU A 234 -13.01 -3.11 8.43
CA LEU A 234 -14.12 -2.16 8.47
C LEU A 234 -14.01 -1.14 7.33
N LEU A 235 -12.84 -0.52 7.17
CA LEU A 235 -12.57 0.48 6.15
C LEU A 235 -12.71 -0.11 4.73
N SER A 236 -12.14 -1.30 4.51
CA SER A 236 -12.17 -1.95 3.22
C SER A 236 -13.59 -2.42 2.81
N ARG A 237 -14.34 -2.97 3.77
CA ARG A 237 -15.74 -3.38 3.53
C ARG A 237 -16.65 -2.18 3.29
N MET A 238 -16.45 -1.07 4.02
CA MET A 238 -17.15 0.19 3.76
C MET A 238 -16.94 0.65 2.33
N ALA A 239 -15.71 0.60 1.81
CA ALA A 239 -15.46 0.99 0.43
C ALA A 239 -16.25 0.13 -0.58
N ILE A 240 -16.31 -1.18 -0.38
CA ILE A 240 -17.15 -2.07 -1.21
C ILE A 240 -18.64 -1.71 -1.08
N ASP A 241 -19.11 -1.44 0.14
CA ASP A 241 -20.52 -1.08 0.41
C ASP A 241 -20.90 0.24 -0.24
N CYS A 242 -19.96 1.17 -0.37
CA CYS A 242 -20.15 2.46 -1.04
C CYS A 242 -19.95 2.38 -2.56
N GLY A 243 -19.61 1.22 -3.13
CA GLY A 243 -19.62 1.00 -4.57
C GLY A 243 -18.27 0.65 -5.20
N ALA A 244 -17.17 0.54 -4.43
CA ALA A 244 -15.91 0.03 -4.97
C ALA A 244 -16.09 -1.38 -5.56
N ASP A 245 -15.40 -1.67 -6.65
CA ASP A 245 -15.42 -2.99 -7.31
C ASP A 245 -14.27 -3.89 -6.85
N ALA A 246 -13.21 -3.30 -6.32
CA ALA A 246 -12.16 -3.98 -5.56
C ALA A 246 -11.48 -2.98 -4.63
N VAL A 247 -10.85 -3.51 -3.57
CA VAL A 247 -10.01 -2.75 -2.65
C VAL A 247 -8.60 -3.30 -2.69
N MET A 248 -7.64 -2.39 -2.87
CA MET A 248 -6.21 -2.66 -2.84
C MET A 248 -5.58 -1.98 -1.63
N ALA A 249 -4.56 -2.57 -1.05
CA ALA A 249 -3.82 -1.93 0.02
C ALA A 249 -2.34 -2.34 0.01
N SER A 250 -1.49 -1.49 0.59
CA SER A 250 -0.09 -1.76 0.91
C SER A 250 0.34 -0.95 2.15
N HIS A 251 1.60 -0.73 2.39
CA HIS A 251 2.23 -0.12 3.56
C HIS A 251 2.86 -1.13 4.51
N SER A 252 2.25 -2.27 4.73
CA SER A 252 2.75 -3.26 5.70
C SER A 252 4.16 -3.78 5.38
N HIS A 253 4.62 -3.62 4.13
CA HIS A 253 5.86 -4.18 3.59
C HIS A 253 5.97 -5.70 3.82
N VAL A 254 4.84 -6.35 3.99
CA VAL A 254 4.60 -7.81 3.96
C VAL A 254 3.25 -8.04 3.31
N LEU A 255 3.03 -9.22 2.74
CA LEU A 255 1.69 -9.58 2.26
C LEU A 255 0.72 -9.73 3.42
N HIS A 256 -0.49 -9.23 3.23
CA HIS A 256 -1.64 -9.59 4.04
C HIS A 256 -2.62 -10.45 3.24
N GLY A 257 -3.46 -11.20 3.97
CA GLY A 257 -4.43 -12.11 3.36
C GLY A 257 -5.45 -11.39 2.47
N ILE A 258 -6.21 -12.18 1.73
CA ILE A 258 -7.23 -11.71 0.80
C ILE A 258 -8.62 -12.09 1.32
N GLU A 259 -9.58 -11.16 1.16
CA GLU A 259 -10.97 -11.37 1.56
C GLU A 259 -11.89 -11.27 0.35
N MET A 260 -12.89 -12.17 0.25
CA MET A 260 -14.00 -12.03 -0.67
C MET A 260 -15.22 -11.46 0.09
N TYR A 261 -15.58 -10.21 -0.19
CA TYR A 261 -16.70 -9.54 0.45
C TYR A 261 -17.75 -9.14 -0.59
N LYS A 262 -18.97 -9.65 -0.46
CA LYS A 262 -20.07 -9.44 -1.43
C LYS A 262 -19.68 -9.76 -2.89
N GLY A 263 -18.85 -10.81 -3.07
CA GLY A 263 -18.37 -11.24 -4.38
C GLY A 263 -17.28 -10.35 -4.98
N LYS A 264 -16.67 -9.45 -4.21
CA LYS A 264 -15.59 -8.56 -4.62
C LYS A 264 -14.35 -8.82 -3.78
N ALA A 265 -13.17 -8.71 -4.40
CA ALA A 265 -11.91 -8.97 -3.70
C ALA A 265 -11.41 -7.73 -2.93
N ILE A 266 -10.93 -7.98 -1.72
CA ILE A 266 -10.17 -7.05 -0.88
C ILE A 266 -8.78 -7.65 -0.70
N TYR A 267 -7.77 -7.01 -1.28
CA TYR A 267 -6.36 -7.33 -1.07
C TYR A 267 -5.86 -6.48 0.09
N HIS A 268 -5.78 -7.08 1.29
CA HIS A 268 -5.46 -6.32 2.52
C HIS A 268 -4.03 -5.79 2.57
N GLY A 269 -3.11 -6.36 1.78
CA GLY A 269 -1.75 -5.87 1.63
C GLY A 269 -1.05 -6.55 0.45
N LEU A 270 -0.73 -5.78 -0.59
CA LEU A 270 -0.02 -6.25 -1.78
C LEU A 270 1.50 -6.32 -1.59
N ASN A 271 2.00 -5.79 -0.45
CA ASN A 271 3.43 -5.64 -0.20
C ASN A 271 4.10 -4.67 -1.20
N ASN A 272 5.38 -4.84 -1.46
CA ASN A 272 6.17 -4.03 -2.38
C ASN A 272 6.03 -4.57 -3.82
N PHE A 273 5.92 -3.67 -4.78
CA PHE A 273 5.95 -4.04 -6.20
C PHE A 273 7.37 -3.91 -6.75
N VAL A 274 7.96 -2.72 -6.65
CA VAL A 274 9.37 -2.47 -7.02
C VAL A 274 9.97 -1.56 -5.94
N MET A 275 10.91 -2.10 -5.15
CA MET A 275 11.39 -1.42 -3.97
C MET A 275 12.92 -1.42 -3.90
N TRP A 276 13.51 -0.22 -3.75
CA TRP A 276 14.93 0.01 -3.57
C TRP A 276 15.17 1.01 -2.44
N VAL A 277 15.56 0.51 -1.26
CA VAL A 277 15.69 1.29 -0.03
C VAL A 277 16.98 0.94 0.74
N PRO A 278 18.16 1.06 0.12
CA PRO A 278 19.42 0.68 0.75
C PRO A 278 19.71 1.45 2.04
N GLN A 279 19.13 2.65 2.18
CA GLN A 279 19.26 3.47 3.39
C GLN A 279 18.74 2.82 4.67
N LEU A 280 17.88 1.81 4.54
CA LEU A 280 17.40 1.05 5.67
C LEU A 280 18.29 -0.18 6.00
N SER A 281 19.31 -0.45 5.18
CA SER A 281 20.26 -1.54 5.42
C SER A 281 21.23 -1.19 6.54
N PRO A 282 21.54 -2.13 7.45
CA PRO A 282 22.55 -1.94 8.50
C PRO A 282 23.94 -1.58 7.96
N ASN A 283 24.25 -1.96 6.73
CA ASN A 283 25.53 -1.73 6.07
C ASN A 283 25.59 -0.45 5.22
N PHE A 284 24.49 0.32 5.19
CA PHE A 284 24.45 1.56 4.41
C PHE A 284 25.40 2.63 4.98
N LYS A 285 26.25 3.21 4.14
CA LYS A 285 27.25 4.21 4.52
C LYS A 285 26.83 5.66 4.23
N GLY A 286 25.61 5.89 3.74
CA GLY A 286 25.05 7.21 3.49
C GLY A 286 24.40 7.83 4.73
N LYS A 287 23.80 9.02 4.57
CA LYS A 287 22.99 9.66 5.61
C LYS A 287 21.57 9.11 5.58
N VAL A 288 20.89 9.03 6.73
CA VAL A 288 19.48 8.61 6.87
C VAL A 288 18.60 9.81 7.21
N PHE A 289 17.35 9.79 6.78
CA PHE A 289 16.40 10.90 6.92
C PHE A 289 16.25 11.45 8.33
N ASP A 290 16.21 10.61 9.34
CA ASP A 290 15.86 11.00 10.71
C ASP A 290 17.04 11.14 11.66
N THR A 291 18.25 10.86 11.22
CA THR A 291 19.40 10.90 12.11
C THR A 291 20.56 11.65 11.48
N LYS A 292 21.11 12.58 12.22
CA LYS A 292 22.40 13.23 11.88
C LYS A 292 23.57 12.25 11.92
N ASP A 293 23.33 11.03 12.37
CA ASP A 293 24.33 10.00 12.57
C ASP A 293 24.14 8.83 11.58
N SER A 294 25.27 8.29 11.10
CA SER A 294 25.30 7.01 10.38
C SER A 294 24.63 5.92 11.18
N HIS A 295 24.15 4.85 10.52
CA HIS A 295 23.62 3.66 11.16
C HIS A 295 24.62 3.08 12.16
N ASN A 296 24.44 3.44 13.42
CA ASN A 296 25.23 2.91 14.52
C ASN A 296 24.47 1.71 15.17
N GLU A 297 25.15 1.03 16.06
CA GLU A 297 24.57 -0.10 16.80
C GLU A 297 23.27 0.28 17.54
N GLU A 298 23.17 1.51 18.03
CA GLU A 298 21.98 1.99 18.74
C GLU A 298 20.77 2.13 17.79
N TRP A 299 20.95 2.64 16.57
CA TRP A 299 19.91 2.71 15.55
C TRP A 299 19.41 1.31 15.16
N ILE A 300 20.35 0.37 14.92
CA ILE A 300 20.01 -1.02 14.61
C ILE A 300 19.23 -1.63 15.77
N LYS A 301 19.67 -1.43 17.00
CA LYS A 301 18.99 -1.92 18.19
C LYS A 301 17.56 -1.39 18.30
N LYS A 302 17.35 -0.09 18.16
CA LYS A 302 16.02 0.54 18.18
C LYS A 302 15.11 0.01 17.06
N ARG A 303 15.67 -0.23 15.87
CA ARG A 303 14.92 -0.81 14.75
C ARG A 303 14.49 -2.26 15.05
N VAL A 304 15.41 -3.08 15.59
CA VAL A 304 15.10 -4.44 16.02
C VAL A 304 14.06 -4.46 17.13
N GLU A 305 14.20 -3.60 18.14
CA GLU A 305 13.21 -3.46 19.22
C GLU A 305 11.83 -3.06 18.68
N ARG A 306 11.78 -2.16 17.72
CA ARG A 306 10.52 -1.69 17.11
C ARG A 306 9.84 -2.74 16.23
N PHE A 307 10.59 -3.46 15.40
CA PHE A 307 10.05 -4.33 14.36
C PHE A 307 10.19 -5.82 14.66
N GLY A 308 11.07 -6.20 15.59
CA GLY A 308 11.23 -7.59 16.05
C GLY A 308 12.10 -8.46 15.12
N PHE A 309 12.83 -7.88 14.16
CA PHE A 309 13.73 -8.61 13.28
C PHE A 309 15.01 -7.83 12.96
N VAL A 310 16.04 -8.56 12.57
CA VAL A 310 17.28 -8.00 12.01
C VAL A 310 17.18 -8.10 10.48
N PRO A 311 17.39 -7.00 9.73
CA PRO A 311 17.45 -7.07 8.27
C PRO A 311 18.53 -8.05 7.81
N ASP A 312 18.21 -8.89 6.82
CA ASP A 312 19.15 -9.84 6.24
C ASP A 312 20.24 -9.09 5.44
N PRO A 313 21.53 -9.23 5.78
CA PRO A 313 22.61 -8.57 5.06
C PRO A 313 22.76 -9.02 3.60
N ASP A 314 22.19 -10.16 3.23
CA ASP A 314 22.15 -10.65 1.85
C ASP A 314 21.15 -9.89 0.97
N TYR A 315 20.30 -9.03 1.57
CA TYR A 315 19.35 -8.15 0.87
C TYR A 315 19.70 -6.66 1.07
N PRO A 316 20.86 -6.18 0.60
CA PRO A 316 21.36 -4.84 0.94
C PRO A 316 20.51 -3.70 0.41
N THR A 317 19.71 -3.92 -0.62
CA THR A 317 18.79 -2.93 -1.21
C THR A 317 17.34 -3.14 -0.84
N TYR A 318 17.05 -4.23 -0.10
CA TYR A 318 15.72 -4.68 0.32
C TYR A 318 15.70 -5.14 1.79
N PRO A 319 16.07 -4.28 2.74
CA PRO A 319 16.28 -4.64 4.16
C PRO A 319 14.98 -4.68 4.97
N PHE A 320 14.02 -5.46 4.51
CA PHE A 320 12.70 -5.61 5.12
C PHE A 320 12.61 -6.88 5.98
N HIS A 321 11.40 -7.16 6.47
CA HIS A 321 11.09 -8.41 7.19
C HIS A 321 11.40 -9.62 6.30
N PRO A 322 11.88 -10.75 6.84
CA PRO A 322 12.19 -11.93 6.02
C PRO A 322 11.05 -12.39 5.11
N GLU A 323 9.80 -12.29 5.56
CA GLU A 323 8.64 -12.65 4.73
C GLU A 323 8.24 -11.58 3.71
N SER A 324 8.90 -10.41 3.69
CA SER A 324 8.66 -9.36 2.69
C SER A 324 9.09 -9.77 1.27
N VAL A 325 9.87 -10.83 1.15
CA VAL A 325 10.27 -11.36 -0.16
C VAL A 325 9.08 -11.92 -0.96
N TYR A 326 8.02 -12.36 -0.29
CA TYR A 326 6.78 -12.79 -0.93
C TYR A 326 5.95 -11.60 -1.35
N CYS A 327 5.72 -11.46 -2.65
CA CYS A 327 4.95 -10.35 -3.23
C CYS A 327 3.91 -10.88 -4.22
N ILE A 328 2.89 -10.09 -4.50
CA ILE A 328 1.91 -10.36 -5.54
C ILE A 328 1.56 -9.09 -6.31
N VAL A 329 1.16 -9.27 -7.57
CA VAL A 329 0.45 -8.24 -8.33
C VAL A 329 -1.00 -8.67 -8.46
N ALA A 330 -1.93 -7.84 -8.02
CA ALA A 330 -3.34 -8.09 -8.24
C ALA A 330 -3.66 -7.98 -9.74
N LYS A 331 -4.42 -8.93 -10.25
CA LYS A 331 -4.87 -8.96 -11.64
C LYS A 331 -6.38 -9.06 -11.70
N LEU A 332 -7.00 -8.16 -12.45
CA LEU A 332 -8.44 -8.13 -12.67
C LEU A 332 -8.73 -8.36 -14.14
N ILE A 333 -9.68 -9.24 -14.42
CA ILE A 333 -10.18 -9.49 -15.77
C ILE A 333 -11.52 -8.78 -15.93
N ILE A 334 -11.62 -7.94 -16.94
CA ILE A 334 -12.78 -7.09 -17.18
C ILE A 334 -13.45 -7.51 -18.50
N GLU A 335 -14.74 -7.74 -18.45
CA GLU A 335 -15.60 -7.95 -19.62
C GLU A 335 -16.91 -7.15 -19.44
N ASP A 336 -17.37 -6.58 -20.53
CA ASP A 336 -18.65 -5.84 -20.55
C ASP A 336 -18.74 -4.80 -19.39
N LYS A 337 -17.62 -4.07 -19.12
CA LYS A 337 -17.51 -3.05 -18.05
C LYS A 337 -17.67 -3.58 -16.63
N LYS A 338 -17.37 -4.85 -16.40
CA LYS A 338 -17.45 -5.52 -15.09
C LYS A 338 -16.20 -6.37 -14.85
N ILE A 339 -15.78 -6.44 -13.60
CA ILE A 339 -14.76 -7.41 -13.19
C ILE A 339 -15.40 -8.79 -13.17
N VAL A 340 -14.90 -9.72 -13.99
CA VAL A 340 -15.37 -11.09 -14.09
C VAL A 340 -14.46 -12.11 -13.40
N SER A 341 -13.21 -11.71 -13.11
CA SER A 341 -12.27 -12.56 -12.37
C SER A 341 -11.30 -11.71 -11.57
N TYR A 342 -11.11 -12.08 -10.32
CA TYR A 342 -10.08 -11.56 -9.43
C TYR A 342 -8.95 -12.58 -9.38
N ARG A 343 -7.71 -12.12 -9.54
CA ARG A 343 -6.52 -12.97 -9.64
C ARG A 343 -5.33 -12.29 -8.98
N TYR A 344 -4.26 -13.05 -8.82
CA TYR A 344 -2.94 -12.48 -8.60
C TYR A 344 -1.86 -13.23 -9.37
N ILE A 345 -0.77 -12.54 -9.62
CA ILE A 345 0.46 -13.07 -10.18
C ILE A 345 1.49 -13.14 -9.06
N PRO A 346 2.04 -14.32 -8.75
CA PRO A 346 3.07 -14.46 -7.72
C PRO A 346 4.39 -13.79 -8.13
N MET A 347 5.04 -13.14 -7.15
CA MET A 347 6.38 -12.60 -7.28
C MET A 347 7.23 -12.95 -6.07
N LEU A 348 8.53 -13.09 -6.28
CA LEU A 348 9.51 -13.29 -5.22
C LEU A 348 10.66 -12.31 -5.40
N VAL A 349 11.01 -11.59 -4.34
CA VAL A 349 12.20 -10.73 -4.31
C VAL A 349 13.43 -11.57 -4.02
N GLU A 350 14.42 -11.50 -4.91
CA GLU A 350 15.69 -12.22 -4.75
C GLU A 350 16.73 -11.34 -4.02
N LYS A 351 17.90 -11.93 -3.71
CA LYS A 351 18.98 -11.26 -2.95
C LYS A 351 19.52 -9.99 -3.61
N ASP A 352 19.35 -9.84 -4.90
CA ASP A 352 19.69 -8.62 -5.65
C ASP A 352 18.65 -7.49 -5.45
N GLY A 353 17.59 -7.74 -4.68
CA GLY A 353 16.48 -6.83 -4.42
C GLY A 353 15.49 -6.72 -5.59
N ILE A 354 15.63 -7.54 -6.62
CA ILE A 354 14.75 -7.51 -7.81
C ILE A 354 13.54 -8.42 -7.56
N PRO A 355 12.30 -7.92 -7.79
CA PRO A 355 11.11 -8.75 -7.78
C PRO A 355 11.01 -9.57 -9.06
N TYR A 356 11.05 -10.89 -8.97
CA TYR A 356 10.88 -11.79 -10.10
C TYR A 356 9.47 -12.35 -10.15
N VAL A 357 8.87 -12.30 -11.34
CA VAL A 357 7.55 -12.90 -11.61
C VAL A 357 7.68 -14.41 -11.75
N HIS A 358 6.80 -15.13 -11.08
CA HIS A 358 6.75 -16.60 -11.12
C HIS A 358 5.37 -17.08 -11.55
N GLY A 359 5.37 -18.08 -12.45
CA GLY A 359 4.17 -18.84 -12.78
C GLY A 359 3.97 -20.02 -11.84
N ASN A 360 3.27 -21.06 -12.30
CA ASN A 360 3.03 -22.30 -11.56
C ASN A 360 4.29 -23.21 -11.52
N ASN A 361 5.37 -22.68 -10.98
CA ASN A 361 6.63 -23.37 -10.72
C ASN A 361 6.91 -23.47 -9.20
N GLU A 362 8.03 -24.01 -8.80
CA GLU A 362 8.39 -24.19 -7.38
C GLU A 362 8.29 -22.88 -6.58
N LYS A 363 8.93 -21.80 -7.04
CA LYS A 363 8.91 -20.48 -6.37
C LYS A 363 7.52 -19.84 -6.37
N GLY A 364 6.78 -19.95 -7.47
CA GLY A 364 5.41 -19.45 -7.50
C GLY A 364 4.49 -20.21 -6.53
N ARG A 365 4.72 -21.50 -6.34
CA ARG A 365 3.99 -22.31 -5.35
C ARG A 365 4.33 -21.93 -3.92
N GLU A 366 5.57 -21.57 -3.62
CA GLU A 366 5.94 -21.02 -2.30
C GLU A 366 5.13 -19.76 -1.99
N VAL A 367 4.98 -18.84 -2.95
CA VAL A 367 4.16 -17.64 -2.79
C VAL A 367 2.68 -17.99 -2.64
N PHE A 368 2.18 -18.95 -3.42
CA PHE A 368 0.80 -19.43 -3.33
C PHE A 368 0.50 -20.00 -1.95
N ASP A 369 1.32 -20.92 -1.46
CA ASP A 369 1.16 -21.56 -0.15
C ASP A 369 1.25 -20.51 0.98
N TYR A 370 2.12 -19.50 0.81
CA TYR A 370 2.23 -18.38 1.73
C TYR A 370 0.93 -17.54 1.77
N VAL A 371 0.38 -17.15 0.62
CA VAL A 371 -0.87 -16.36 0.54
C VAL A 371 -2.04 -17.14 1.13
N GLU A 372 -2.16 -18.43 0.81
CA GLU A 372 -3.21 -19.30 1.38
C GLU A 372 -3.07 -19.40 2.90
N ARG A 373 -1.86 -19.61 3.42
CA ARG A 373 -1.59 -19.67 4.85
C ARG A 373 -1.98 -18.40 5.57
N ILE A 374 -1.48 -17.24 5.15
CA ILE A 374 -1.75 -15.96 5.83
C ILE A 374 -3.22 -15.55 5.73
N THR A 375 -3.91 -15.90 4.64
CA THR A 375 -5.35 -15.66 4.48
C THR A 375 -6.15 -16.47 5.50
N ARG A 376 -5.84 -17.77 5.64
CA ARG A 376 -6.48 -18.66 6.61
C ARG A 376 -6.19 -18.24 8.05
N GLU A 377 -4.92 -17.94 8.38
CA GLU A 377 -4.50 -17.56 9.73
C GLU A 377 -5.09 -16.20 10.16
N ALA A 378 -5.34 -15.29 9.21
CA ALA A 378 -6.06 -14.04 9.45
C ALA A 378 -7.58 -14.20 9.56
N ASN A 379 -8.10 -15.45 9.49
CA ASN A 379 -9.55 -15.76 9.45
C ASN A 379 -10.29 -15.07 8.30
N LEU A 380 -9.64 -14.91 7.15
CA LEU A 380 -10.24 -14.41 5.92
C LEU A 380 -10.74 -15.59 5.07
N ASN A 381 -11.63 -15.33 4.12
CA ASN A 381 -12.44 -16.34 3.45
C ASN A 381 -12.09 -16.60 1.99
N ALA A 382 -11.13 -15.88 1.39
CA ALA A 382 -10.78 -16.13 0.00
C ALA A 382 -10.19 -17.53 -0.18
N GLN A 383 -10.52 -18.15 -1.30
CA GLN A 383 -9.98 -19.42 -1.76
C GLN A 383 -9.22 -19.22 -3.06
N PHE A 384 -8.28 -20.10 -3.35
CA PHE A 384 -7.30 -19.92 -4.40
C PHE A 384 -7.19 -21.17 -5.28
N LYS A 385 -6.99 -20.97 -6.58
CA LYS A 385 -6.62 -22.06 -7.49
C LYS A 385 -5.73 -21.54 -8.62
N TRP A 386 -4.80 -22.37 -9.05
CA TRP A 386 -4.03 -22.11 -10.25
C TRP A 386 -4.88 -22.20 -11.51
N GLU A 387 -4.68 -21.25 -12.43
CA GLU A 387 -5.18 -21.28 -13.80
C GLU A 387 -4.05 -20.83 -14.73
N GLY A 388 -3.36 -21.79 -15.35
CA GLY A 388 -2.09 -21.53 -16.03
C GLY A 388 -1.02 -21.07 -15.04
N ASP A 389 -0.43 -19.92 -15.31
CA ASP A 389 0.63 -19.29 -14.50
C ASP A 389 0.10 -18.23 -13.53
N GLU A 390 -1.21 -18.15 -13.34
CA GLU A 390 -1.87 -17.17 -12.47
C GLU A 390 -2.75 -17.85 -11.43
N VAL A 391 -3.04 -17.15 -10.36
CA VAL A 391 -3.91 -17.66 -9.29
C VAL A 391 -5.24 -16.93 -9.30
N VAL A 392 -6.32 -17.68 -9.45
CA VAL A 392 -7.71 -17.20 -9.37
C VAL A 392 -8.16 -17.18 -7.92
N ILE A 393 -8.88 -16.11 -7.54
CA ILE A 393 -9.45 -15.88 -6.20
C ILE A 393 -10.98 -16.04 -6.30
N TYR A 394 -11.58 -16.75 -5.35
CA TYR A 394 -13.03 -17.00 -5.31
C TYR A 394 -13.55 -17.20 -3.89
#